data_15ddbbb5e5def85c2d37f23be9170996
#
_entry.id   15ddbbb5e5def85c2d37f23be9170996
#
_cell.length_a   1.000
_cell.length_b   1.000
_cell.length_c   1.000
_cell.angle_alpha   90.00
_cell.angle_beta   90.00
_cell.angle_gamma   90.00
#
_symmetry.space_group_name_H-M   'P 1'
#
loop_
_entity.id
_entity.type
_entity.pdbx_description
1 polymer ?
#
loop_
_entity_poly.entity_id
_entity_poly.type
_entity_poly.pdbx_seq_one_letter_code
_entity_poly.pdbx_strand_id
1 'polypeptide(L)'
;MGATTMPTVLVTGAGRGLGLELARQYAAEGWQVIGTVRDPARAGALVQLAAAQPQQVRIETMDVADHASIDALAQRLRSSSGAAQPIDVLVNSAGTMGSGNFAQQGIAFGRFGKSDFSDWEMVFRVNVIGPMKMAEAFVEHVAASEQRRLVALSSIIGSIARNEIGGLYAYRASKAALNAVMRSLAIDLGRKYKILVAPIHPGWVRTDMGGPRADLDPATSVAGIRKVIDGLDADKAGRFWMYDGTELPW
;
A
#
# COMPACT_ATOMS: atom_id res chain seq x y z
N MET A 1 -34.18 2.86 10.09
CA MET A 1 -33.20 2.22 9.17
C MET A 1 -32.01 3.16 9.07
N GLY A 2 -30.88 2.86 9.72
CA GLY A 2 -29.69 3.68 9.63
C GLY A 2 -29.20 3.65 8.19
N ALA A 3 -28.84 4.80 7.64
CA ALA A 3 -28.18 4.86 6.33
C ALA A 3 -26.91 4.02 6.42
N THR A 4 -26.84 2.94 5.63
CA THR A 4 -25.62 2.15 5.48
C THR A 4 -24.57 3.07 4.85
N THR A 5 -23.64 3.56 5.64
CA THR A 5 -22.53 4.37 5.12
C THR A 5 -21.70 3.47 4.19
N MET A 6 -21.45 3.94 2.97
CA MET A 6 -20.58 3.21 2.03
C MET A 6 -19.17 3.06 2.63
N PRO A 7 -18.58 1.87 2.61
CA PRO A 7 -17.25 1.67 3.16
C PRO A 7 -16.20 2.49 2.38
N THR A 8 -15.16 2.91 3.08
CA THR A 8 -14.12 3.80 2.53
C THR A 8 -12.77 3.09 2.48
N VAL A 9 -12.10 3.17 1.33
CA VAL A 9 -10.69 2.76 1.18
C VAL A 9 -9.81 3.97 0.88
N LEU A 10 -8.67 4.07 1.57
CA LEU A 10 -7.60 5.00 1.23
C LEU A 10 -6.45 4.22 0.61
N VAL A 11 -6.04 4.59 -0.61
CA VAL A 11 -4.97 3.93 -1.37
C VAL A 11 -3.85 4.93 -1.65
N THR A 12 -2.64 4.66 -1.14
CA THR A 12 -1.47 5.49 -1.48
C THR A 12 -0.89 5.08 -2.83
N GLY A 13 -0.44 6.07 -3.63
CA GLY A 13 0.13 5.80 -4.95
C GLY A 13 -0.89 5.29 -5.97
N ALA A 14 -2.12 5.80 -5.93
CA ALA A 14 -3.24 5.36 -6.76
C ALA A 14 -3.16 5.79 -8.25
N GLY A 15 -2.15 6.56 -8.66
CA GLY A 15 -2.07 7.12 -10.03
C GLY A 15 -1.76 6.10 -11.12
N ARG A 16 -1.21 4.92 -10.78
CA ARG A 16 -0.80 3.86 -11.74
C ARG A 16 -0.67 2.49 -11.07
N GLY A 17 -0.44 1.48 -11.91
CA GLY A 17 -0.12 0.11 -11.46
C GLY A 17 -1.15 -0.46 -10.49
N LEU A 18 -0.69 -1.13 -9.44
CA LEU A 18 -1.55 -1.81 -8.46
C LEU A 18 -2.43 -0.83 -7.68
N GLY A 19 -1.92 0.38 -7.35
CA GLY A 19 -2.71 1.39 -6.65
C GLY A 19 -3.92 1.88 -7.46
N LEU A 20 -3.74 2.07 -8.77
CA LEU A 20 -4.82 2.42 -9.67
C LEU A 20 -5.84 1.29 -9.82
N GLU A 21 -5.36 0.06 -9.93
CA GLU A 21 -6.23 -1.10 -10.06
C GLU A 21 -7.03 -1.36 -8.77
N LEU A 22 -6.42 -1.16 -7.59
CA LEU A 22 -7.13 -1.15 -6.31
C LEU A 22 -8.26 -0.12 -6.32
N ALA A 23 -7.95 1.12 -6.74
CA ALA A 23 -8.96 2.18 -6.83
C ALA A 23 -10.13 1.79 -7.75
N ARG A 24 -9.84 1.17 -8.92
CA ARG A 24 -10.86 0.71 -9.87
C ARG A 24 -11.76 -0.36 -9.28
N GLN A 25 -11.19 -1.40 -8.68
CA GLN A 25 -11.97 -2.52 -8.19
C GLN A 25 -12.82 -2.15 -6.96
N TYR A 26 -12.29 -1.33 -6.05
CA TYR A 26 -13.10 -0.84 -4.93
C TYR A 26 -14.22 0.08 -5.39
N ALA A 27 -13.95 1.00 -6.32
CA ALA A 27 -14.99 1.89 -6.87
C ALA A 27 -16.07 1.11 -7.63
N ALA A 28 -15.72 0.08 -8.40
CA ALA A 28 -16.66 -0.76 -9.11
C ALA A 28 -17.62 -1.53 -8.19
N GLU A 29 -17.23 -1.74 -6.93
CA GLU A 29 -18.09 -2.37 -5.90
C GLU A 29 -18.80 -1.33 -5.01
N GLY A 30 -18.81 -0.07 -5.40
CA GLY A 30 -19.55 0.99 -4.71
C GLY A 30 -18.88 1.55 -3.47
N TRP A 31 -17.57 1.28 -3.25
CA TRP A 31 -16.82 1.88 -2.17
C TRP A 31 -16.50 3.36 -2.43
N GLN A 32 -16.37 4.11 -1.34
CA GLN A 32 -15.68 5.41 -1.39
C GLN A 32 -14.18 5.18 -1.49
N VAL A 33 -13.54 5.74 -2.51
CA VAL A 33 -12.10 5.59 -2.77
C VAL A 33 -11.41 6.94 -2.59
N ILE A 34 -10.47 7.02 -1.65
CA ILE A 34 -9.55 8.14 -1.53
C ILE A 34 -8.21 7.70 -2.15
N GLY A 35 -7.98 8.08 -3.40
CA GLY A 35 -6.75 7.77 -4.12
C GLY A 35 -5.73 8.89 -3.95
N THR A 36 -4.53 8.61 -3.40
CA THR A 36 -3.52 9.65 -3.27
C THR A 36 -2.46 9.58 -4.36
N VAL A 37 -2.04 10.75 -4.84
CA VAL A 37 -0.99 10.94 -5.83
C VAL A 37 -0.10 12.13 -5.46
N ARG A 38 1.15 12.12 -5.89
CA ARG A 38 2.06 13.26 -5.69
C ARG A 38 1.73 14.43 -6.60
N ASP A 39 1.34 14.11 -7.82
CA ASP A 39 1.03 15.09 -8.86
C ASP A 39 -0.19 14.61 -9.66
N PRO A 40 -1.36 15.23 -9.48
CA PRO A 40 -2.56 14.88 -10.22
C PRO A 40 -2.42 15.03 -11.75
N ALA A 41 -1.59 15.97 -12.22
CA ALA A 41 -1.36 16.16 -13.65
C ALA A 41 -0.70 14.93 -14.32
N ARG A 42 -0.01 14.11 -13.54
CA ARG A 42 0.64 12.86 -14.00
C ARG A 42 -0.19 11.60 -13.72
N ALA A 43 -1.41 11.74 -13.23
CA ALA A 43 -2.29 10.65 -12.81
C ALA A 43 -3.52 10.51 -13.74
N GLY A 44 -3.35 10.71 -15.04
CA GLY A 44 -4.44 10.81 -16.02
C GLY A 44 -5.45 9.66 -15.95
N ALA A 45 -5.01 8.41 -15.73
CA ALA A 45 -5.92 7.27 -15.61
C ALA A 45 -6.78 7.33 -14.32
N LEU A 46 -6.24 7.81 -13.21
CA LEU A 46 -7.01 8.01 -11.98
C LEU A 46 -7.98 9.20 -12.12
N VAL A 47 -7.55 10.27 -12.82
CA VAL A 47 -8.41 11.42 -13.15
C VAL A 47 -9.60 10.98 -14.00
N GLN A 48 -9.38 10.14 -15.02
CA GLN A 48 -10.46 9.57 -15.83
C GLN A 48 -11.41 8.70 -14.98
N LEU A 49 -10.88 7.88 -14.06
CA LEU A 49 -11.71 7.09 -13.16
C LEU A 49 -12.57 7.98 -12.26
N ALA A 50 -12.00 9.03 -11.68
CA ALA A 50 -12.72 9.96 -10.83
C ALA A 50 -13.80 10.74 -11.62
N ALA A 51 -13.51 11.12 -12.86
CA ALA A 51 -14.50 11.77 -13.72
C ALA A 51 -15.66 10.83 -14.10
N ALA A 52 -15.38 9.53 -14.29
CA ALA A 52 -16.42 8.52 -14.59
C ALA A 52 -17.24 8.14 -13.34
N GLN A 53 -16.66 8.25 -12.14
CA GLN A 53 -17.29 7.86 -10.88
C GLN A 53 -17.10 8.93 -9.79
N PRO A 54 -17.63 10.16 -10.00
CA PRO A 54 -17.34 11.31 -9.14
C PRO A 54 -17.94 11.18 -7.72
N GLN A 55 -18.90 10.29 -7.52
CA GLN A 55 -19.48 10.01 -6.21
C GLN A 55 -18.65 8.98 -5.40
N GLN A 56 -17.82 8.18 -6.06
CA GLN A 56 -17.03 7.14 -5.42
C GLN A 56 -15.56 7.49 -5.29
N VAL A 57 -14.96 8.20 -6.29
CA VAL A 57 -13.52 8.37 -6.36
C VAL A 57 -13.12 9.82 -6.11
N ARG A 58 -12.38 10.03 -5.04
CA ARG A 58 -11.76 11.30 -4.67
C ARG A 58 -10.24 11.20 -4.82
N ILE A 59 -9.64 12.20 -5.46
CA ILE A 59 -8.19 12.31 -5.60
C ILE A 59 -7.65 13.29 -4.57
N GLU A 60 -6.63 12.88 -3.83
CA GLU A 60 -5.92 13.73 -2.88
C GLU A 60 -4.44 13.83 -3.24
N THR A 61 -3.89 15.04 -3.15
CA THR A 61 -2.44 15.24 -3.31
C THR A 61 -1.73 14.91 -2.01
N MET A 62 -0.79 13.96 -2.07
CA MET A 62 0.04 13.56 -0.93
C MET A 62 1.30 12.84 -1.42
N ASP A 63 2.45 13.18 -0.85
CA ASP A 63 3.70 12.44 -1.01
C ASP A 63 4.00 11.65 0.28
N VAL A 64 4.12 10.33 0.16
CA VAL A 64 4.46 9.44 1.30
C VAL A 64 5.87 9.67 1.83
N ALA A 65 6.74 10.33 1.07
CA ALA A 65 8.08 10.75 1.50
C ALA A 65 8.09 12.08 2.26
N ASP A 66 6.99 12.83 2.23
CA ASP A 66 6.82 14.10 2.96
C ASP A 66 5.84 13.92 4.12
N HIS A 67 6.37 13.88 5.34
CA HIS A 67 5.57 13.67 6.54
C HIS A 67 4.54 14.79 6.77
N ALA A 68 4.87 16.03 6.45
CA ALA A 68 3.94 17.15 6.57
C ALA A 68 2.76 17.01 5.60
N SER A 69 3.02 16.49 4.39
CA SER A 69 1.97 16.17 3.41
C SER A 69 1.00 15.10 3.92
N ILE A 70 1.51 14.07 4.63
CA ILE A 70 0.70 13.02 5.25
C ILE A 70 -0.18 13.61 6.37
N ASP A 71 0.43 14.38 7.30
CA ASP A 71 -0.29 15.01 8.41
C ASP A 71 -1.38 15.98 7.91
N ALA A 72 -1.06 16.76 6.88
CA ALA A 72 -2.01 17.67 6.26
C ALA A 72 -3.21 16.95 5.65
N LEU A 73 -3.00 15.80 5.00
CA LEU A 73 -4.10 14.99 4.48
C LEU A 73 -4.96 14.41 5.62
N ALA A 74 -4.34 13.81 6.64
CA ALA A 74 -5.07 13.28 7.78
C ALA A 74 -5.93 14.37 8.45
N GLN A 75 -5.40 15.59 8.57
CA GLN A 75 -6.16 16.71 9.13
C GLN A 75 -7.33 17.15 8.23
N ARG A 76 -7.12 17.20 6.88
CA ARG A 76 -8.21 17.54 5.93
C ARG A 76 -9.36 16.52 5.93
N LEU A 77 -9.10 15.27 6.28
CA LEU A 77 -10.10 14.23 6.38
C LEU A 77 -10.81 14.20 7.74
N ARG A 78 -10.62 15.22 8.58
CA ARG A 78 -11.42 15.41 9.80
C ARG A 78 -12.62 16.31 9.50
N SER A 79 -13.73 16.06 10.21
CA SER A 79 -14.89 16.96 10.20
C SER A 79 -14.56 18.31 10.86
N SER A 80 -15.44 19.29 10.71
CA SER A 80 -15.32 20.58 11.40
C SER A 80 -15.32 20.47 12.93
N SER A 81 -15.88 19.40 13.49
CA SER A 81 -15.81 19.07 14.92
C SER A 81 -14.53 18.34 15.32
N GLY A 82 -13.61 18.08 14.37
CA GLY A 82 -12.35 17.36 14.61
C GLY A 82 -12.47 15.82 14.57
N ALA A 83 -13.68 15.27 14.36
CA ALA A 83 -13.85 13.82 14.26
C ALA A 83 -13.17 13.25 13.01
N ALA A 84 -12.48 12.13 13.17
CA ALA A 84 -11.82 11.43 12.06
C ALA A 84 -12.87 10.84 11.10
N GLN A 85 -12.71 11.08 9.79
CA GLN A 85 -13.50 10.39 8.77
C GLN A 85 -13.18 8.89 8.83
N PRO A 86 -14.16 7.98 8.95
CA PRO A 86 -13.88 6.54 8.97
C PRO A 86 -13.22 6.06 7.67
N ILE A 87 -12.17 5.24 7.81
CA ILE A 87 -11.47 4.58 6.71
C ILE A 87 -11.43 3.09 7.02
N ASP A 88 -12.21 2.30 6.31
CA ASP A 88 -12.36 0.86 6.53
C ASP A 88 -11.09 0.09 6.16
N VAL A 89 -10.44 0.51 5.07
CA VAL A 89 -9.20 -0.09 4.59
C VAL A 89 -8.18 0.99 4.23
N LEU A 90 -7.04 1.00 4.91
CA LEU A 90 -5.86 1.79 4.53
C LEU A 90 -4.88 0.89 3.80
N VAL A 91 -4.62 1.18 2.51
CA VAL A 91 -3.67 0.43 1.68
C VAL A 91 -2.43 1.26 1.37
N ASN A 92 -1.31 0.93 1.98
CA ASN A 92 -0.01 1.46 1.62
C ASN A 92 0.50 0.76 0.35
N SER A 93 0.12 1.30 -0.82
CA SER A 93 0.51 0.78 -2.13
C SER A 93 1.67 1.55 -2.78
N ALA A 94 1.94 2.77 -2.34
CA ALA A 94 3.10 3.53 -2.81
C ALA A 94 4.41 2.81 -2.51
N GLY A 95 5.29 2.71 -3.50
CA GLY A 95 6.59 2.07 -3.35
C GLY A 95 7.56 2.43 -4.47
N THR A 96 8.85 2.24 -4.23
CA THR A 96 9.91 2.47 -5.21
C THR A 96 11.03 1.45 -5.06
N MET A 97 11.76 1.22 -6.15
CA MET A 97 13.01 0.45 -6.17
C MET A 97 14.26 1.34 -6.26
N GLY A 98 14.09 2.67 -6.18
CA GLY A 98 15.13 3.67 -6.40
C GLY A 98 15.10 4.24 -7.82
N SER A 99 16.21 4.83 -8.25
CA SER A 99 16.37 5.45 -9.58
C SER A 99 16.54 4.43 -10.70
N GLY A 100 16.89 3.19 -10.37
CA GLY A 100 17.11 2.12 -11.35
C GLY A 100 15.82 1.57 -11.95
N ASN A 101 15.94 1.01 -13.13
CA ASN A 101 14.84 0.40 -13.85
C ASN A 101 14.98 -1.13 -13.90
N PHE A 102 14.34 -1.82 -12.96
CA PHE A 102 14.34 -3.28 -12.91
C PHE A 102 13.70 -3.90 -14.16
N ALA A 103 12.68 -3.27 -14.71
CA ALA A 103 11.99 -3.76 -15.91
C ALA A 103 12.95 -3.84 -17.13
N GLN A 104 13.92 -2.92 -17.21
CA GLN A 104 14.93 -2.89 -18.28
C GLN A 104 16.17 -3.74 -17.94
N GLN A 105 16.65 -3.66 -16.71
CA GLN A 105 17.95 -4.22 -16.28
C GLN A 105 17.82 -5.61 -15.62
N GLY A 106 16.62 -6.01 -15.22
CA GLY A 106 16.38 -7.28 -14.51
C GLY A 106 17.22 -7.40 -13.24
N ILE A 107 17.69 -8.62 -12.96
CA ILE A 107 18.52 -8.93 -11.77
C ILE A 107 19.90 -8.23 -11.83
N ALA A 108 20.34 -7.72 -12.98
CA ALA A 108 21.58 -6.95 -13.08
C ALA A 108 21.51 -5.65 -12.28
N PHE A 109 20.30 -5.10 -12.11
CA PHE A 109 20.03 -3.99 -11.22
C PHE A 109 20.24 -4.42 -9.76
N GLY A 110 21.08 -3.69 -9.03
CA GLY A 110 21.33 -3.94 -7.60
C GLY A 110 22.21 -5.15 -7.28
N ARG A 111 23.10 -5.59 -8.18
CA ARG A 111 24.14 -6.56 -7.87
C ARG A 111 25.19 -6.00 -6.90
N PHE A 112 25.89 -6.89 -6.20
CA PHE A 112 27.01 -6.51 -5.36
C PHE A 112 28.04 -5.66 -6.13
N GLY A 113 28.48 -4.56 -5.52
CA GLY A 113 29.39 -3.58 -6.16
C GLY A 113 28.73 -2.63 -7.17
N LYS A 114 27.38 -2.66 -7.32
CA LYS A 114 26.61 -1.78 -8.21
C LYS A 114 25.49 -1.01 -7.45
N SER A 115 25.55 -0.98 -6.12
CA SER A 115 24.59 -0.22 -5.31
C SER A 115 24.82 1.28 -5.46
N ASP A 116 23.77 2.02 -5.76
CA ASP A 116 23.75 3.46 -5.57
C ASP A 116 23.25 3.77 -4.15
N PHE A 117 24.12 4.27 -3.30
CA PHE A 117 23.77 4.55 -1.90
C PHE A 117 22.85 5.76 -1.75
N SER A 118 22.78 6.66 -2.72
CA SER A 118 21.80 7.76 -2.72
C SER A 118 20.36 7.26 -2.84
N ASP A 119 20.15 6.12 -3.48
CA ASP A 119 18.84 5.45 -3.57
C ASP A 119 18.36 4.89 -2.23
N TRP A 120 19.26 4.47 -1.33
CA TRP A 120 18.87 3.82 -0.09
C TRP A 120 17.95 4.69 0.78
N GLU A 121 18.29 5.96 0.94
CA GLU A 121 17.49 6.89 1.75
C GLU A 121 16.09 7.07 1.17
N MET A 122 15.99 7.28 -0.15
CA MET A 122 14.69 7.42 -0.82
C MET A 122 13.88 6.14 -0.76
N VAL A 123 14.49 4.98 -0.99
CA VAL A 123 13.82 3.68 -0.94
C VAL A 123 13.27 3.40 0.47
N PHE A 124 14.06 3.66 1.52
CA PHE A 124 13.60 3.49 2.89
C PHE A 124 12.55 4.54 3.29
N ARG A 125 12.72 5.78 2.89
CA ARG A 125 11.75 6.85 3.15
C ARG A 125 10.37 6.50 2.59
N VAL A 126 10.30 6.04 1.34
CA VAL A 126 9.05 5.70 0.68
C VAL A 126 8.49 4.35 1.16
N ASN A 127 9.33 3.30 1.23
CA ASN A 127 8.84 1.94 1.43
C ASN A 127 8.64 1.55 2.90
N VAL A 128 9.28 2.26 3.84
CA VAL A 128 9.29 1.91 5.27
C VAL A 128 8.73 3.03 6.13
N ILE A 129 9.38 4.21 6.06
CA ILE A 129 9.02 5.34 6.93
C ILE A 129 7.65 5.90 6.54
N GLY A 130 7.37 6.02 5.23
CA GLY A 130 6.06 6.45 4.74
C GLY A 130 4.90 5.61 5.27
N PRO A 131 4.88 4.27 5.09
CA PRO A 131 3.85 3.40 5.69
C PRO A 131 3.73 3.49 7.21
N MET A 132 4.85 3.63 7.94
CA MET A 132 4.81 3.86 9.39
C MET A 132 4.14 5.19 9.72
N LYS A 133 4.53 6.28 9.04
CA LYS A 133 3.93 7.60 9.23
C LYS A 133 2.45 7.63 8.84
N MET A 134 2.05 6.91 7.79
CA MET A 134 0.65 6.73 7.42
C MET A 134 -0.13 6.04 8.54
N ALA A 135 0.43 4.99 9.15
CA ALA A 135 -0.22 4.32 10.27
C ALA A 135 -0.45 5.27 11.46
N GLU A 136 0.55 6.08 11.83
CA GLU A 136 0.43 7.06 12.93
C GLU A 136 -0.61 8.14 12.63
N ALA A 137 -0.57 8.74 11.43
CA ALA A 137 -1.44 9.85 11.05
C ALA A 137 -2.91 9.42 10.89
N PHE A 138 -3.15 8.17 10.45
CA PHE A 138 -4.48 7.67 10.11
C PHE A 138 -5.06 6.66 11.11
N VAL A 139 -4.35 6.37 12.23
CA VAL A 139 -4.82 5.38 13.21
C VAL A 139 -6.23 5.66 13.72
N GLU A 140 -6.57 6.92 13.99
CA GLU A 140 -7.91 7.30 14.47
C GLU A 140 -8.97 7.15 13.38
N HIS A 141 -8.64 7.44 12.12
CA HIS A 141 -9.52 7.22 10.97
C HIS A 141 -9.85 5.74 10.77
N VAL A 142 -8.83 4.87 10.88
CA VAL A 142 -9.03 3.43 10.74
C VAL A 142 -9.77 2.88 11.97
N ALA A 143 -9.45 3.34 13.17
CA ALA A 143 -10.12 2.91 14.40
C ALA A 143 -11.61 3.33 14.45
N ALA A 144 -11.97 4.44 13.80
CA ALA A 144 -13.35 4.93 13.73
C ALA A 144 -14.24 4.12 12.77
N SER A 145 -13.65 3.26 11.91
CA SER A 145 -14.39 2.45 10.94
C SER A 145 -14.85 1.11 11.53
N GLU A 146 -15.66 0.38 10.77
CA GLU A 146 -16.13 -0.96 11.16
C GLU A 146 -15.10 -2.04 10.87
N GLN A 147 -14.44 -1.98 9.68
CA GLN A 147 -13.55 -3.05 9.21
C GLN A 147 -12.14 -2.99 9.80
N ARG A 148 -11.63 -1.79 10.10
CA ARG A 148 -10.35 -1.56 10.81
C ARG A 148 -9.16 -2.31 10.21
N ARG A 149 -8.93 -2.17 8.90
CA ARG A 149 -7.86 -2.87 8.18
C ARG A 149 -6.78 -1.90 7.72
N LEU A 150 -5.51 -2.25 8.00
CA LEU A 150 -4.33 -1.52 7.56
C LEU A 150 -3.38 -2.48 6.89
N VAL A 151 -3.15 -2.33 5.59
CA VAL A 151 -2.28 -3.22 4.84
C VAL A 151 -1.19 -2.46 4.10
N ALA A 152 -0.08 -3.14 3.81
CA ALA A 152 0.99 -2.61 2.98
C ALA A 152 1.36 -3.61 1.88
N LEU A 153 1.57 -3.13 0.65
CA LEU A 153 2.12 -3.94 -0.41
C LEU A 153 3.62 -4.15 -0.17
N SER A 154 3.95 -5.34 0.31
CA SER A 154 5.31 -5.81 0.50
C SER A 154 5.84 -6.56 -0.73
N SER A 155 6.81 -7.40 -0.57
CA SER A 155 7.37 -8.25 -1.62
C SER A 155 7.93 -9.53 -1.04
N ILE A 156 7.79 -10.65 -1.76
CA ILE A 156 8.46 -11.92 -1.41
C ILE A 156 9.98 -11.74 -1.30
N ILE A 157 10.54 -10.75 -2.03
CA ILE A 157 11.96 -10.38 -1.95
C ILE A 157 12.33 -9.87 -0.56
N GLY A 158 11.36 -9.36 0.23
CA GLY A 158 11.56 -8.98 1.64
C GLY A 158 11.62 -10.16 2.61
N SER A 159 11.32 -11.39 2.18
CA SER A 159 11.52 -12.58 2.98
C SER A 159 13.01 -12.91 3.08
N ILE A 160 13.53 -12.95 4.31
CA ILE A 160 14.92 -13.34 4.59
C ILE A 160 15.08 -14.84 4.35
N ALA A 161 14.10 -15.62 4.81
CA ALA A 161 14.12 -17.08 4.68
C ALA A 161 14.08 -17.58 3.22
N ARG A 162 13.49 -16.79 2.31
CA ARG A 162 13.42 -17.13 0.87
C ARG A 162 14.50 -16.47 0.01
N ASN A 163 15.53 -15.91 0.63
CA ASN A 163 16.60 -15.24 -0.11
C ASN A 163 17.67 -16.23 -0.57
N GLU A 164 17.46 -16.83 -1.73
CA GLU A 164 18.42 -17.76 -2.36
C GLU A 164 19.27 -17.10 -3.47
N ILE A 165 18.89 -15.91 -3.95
CA ILE A 165 19.51 -15.31 -5.14
C ILE A 165 20.34 -14.04 -4.85
N GLY A 166 20.23 -13.44 -3.67
CA GLY A 166 20.88 -12.18 -3.31
C GLY A 166 20.44 -10.98 -4.18
N GLY A 167 21.26 -9.93 -4.24
CA GLY A 167 21.01 -8.72 -5.03
C GLY A 167 19.86 -7.85 -4.51
N LEU A 168 19.56 -6.78 -5.25
CA LEU A 168 18.48 -5.82 -4.93
C LEU A 168 18.52 -5.29 -3.49
N TYR A 169 19.73 -5.03 -2.97
CA TYR A 169 20.00 -4.82 -1.55
C TYR A 169 19.08 -3.77 -0.90
N ALA A 170 19.00 -2.55 -1.46
CA ALA A 170 18.17 -1.48 -0.90
C ALA A 170 16.69 -1.87 -0.89
N TYR A 171 16.18 -2.39 -2.00
CA TYR A 171 14.78 -2.79 -2.11
C TYR A 171 14.44 -3.96 -1.19
N ARG A 172 15.27 -5.02 -1.21
CA ARG A 172 15.12 -6.20 -0.34
C ARG A 172 15.12 -5.80 1.13
N ALA A 173 16.13 -5.03 1.55
CA ALA A 173 16.25 -4.54 2.92
C ALA A 173 15.03 -3.68 3.32
N SER A 174 14.55 -2.80 2.44
CA SER A 174 13.38 -1.99 2.71
C SER A 174 12.09 -2.82 2.87
N LYS A 175 11.91 -3.88 2.07
CA LYS A 175 10.71 -4.75 2.19
C LYS A 175 10.78 -5.66 3.42
N ALA A 176 11.97 -6.11 3.82
CA ALA A 176 12.17 -6.80 5.11
C ALA A 176 11.89 -5.86 6.29
N ALA A 177 12.38 -4.62 6.24
CA ALA A 177 12.10 -3.60 7.24
C ALA A 177 10.61 -3.25 7.30
N LEU A 178 9.93 -3.09 6.15
CA LEU A 178 8.48 -2.92 6.11
C LEU A 178 7.74 -4.08 6.78
N ASN A 179 8.15 -5.32 6.52
CA ASN A 179 7.56 -6.50 7.16
C ASN A 179 7.70 -6.43 8.69
N ALA A 180 8.87 -6.03 9.20
CA ALA A 180 9.11 -5.86 10.64
C ALA A 180 8.22 -4.75 11.24
N VAL A 181 8.08 -3.60 10.55
CA VAL A 181 7.18 -2.51 10.94
C VAL A 181 5.73 -2.99 10.98
N MET A 182 5.26 -3.67 9.93
CA MET A 182 3.87 -4.16 9.86
C MET A 182 3.58 -5.20 10.94
N ARG A 183 4.55 -6.05 11.28
CA ARG A 183 4.42 -7.00 12.39
C ARG A 183 4.27 -6.29 13.73
N SER A 184 5.07 -5.28 14.01
CA SER A 184 4.99 -4.47 15.22
C SER A 184 3.66 -3.72 15.31
N LEU A 185 3.24 -3.07 14.22
CA LEU A 185 1.94 -2.39 14.14
C LEU A 185 0.77 -3.34 14.39
N ALA A 186 0.84 -4.59 13.89
CA ALA A 186 -0.21 -5.58 14.14
C ALA A 186 -0.38 -5.88 15.63
N ILE A 187 0.72 -5.94 16.38
CA ILE A 187 0.70 -6.18 17.83
C ILE A 187 0.12 -4.95 18.57
N ASP A 188 0.66 -3.77 18.29
CA ASP A 188 0.32 -2.56 19.02
C ASP A 188 -1.09 -2.07 18.71
N LEU A 189 -1.42 -1.96 17.41
CA LEU A 189 -2.72 -1.47 16.97
C LEU A 189 -3.83 -2.52 17.16
N GLY A 190 -3.50 -3.81 17.06
CA GLY A 190 -4.42 -4.89 17.36
C GLY A 190 -4.87 -4.88 18.82
N ARG A 191 -3.95 -4.68 19.73
CA ARG A 191 -4.24 -4.59 21.18
C ARG A 191 -5.08 -3.37 21.54
N LYS A 192 -4.68 -2.20 21.06
CA LYS A 192 -5.27 -0.91 21.46
C LYS A 192 -6.54 -0.55 20.69
N TYR A 193 -6.55 -0.77 19.37
CA TYR A 193 -7.58 -0.25 18.48
C TYR A 193 -8.38 -1.34 17.75
N LYS A 194 -7.99 -2.63 17.90
CA LYS A 194 -8.56 -3.77 17.17
C LYS A 194 -8.37 -3.63 15.65
N ILE A 195 -7.30 -2.96 15.22
CA ILE A 195 -6.95 -2.82 13.82
C ILE A 195 -6.22 -4.08 13.34
N LEU A 196 -6.67 -4.63 12.22
CA LEU A 196 -6.07 -5.79 11.57
C LEU A 196 -5.00 -5.32 10.60
N VAL A 197 -3.75 -5.69 10.85
CA VAL A 197 -2.60 -5.22 10.07
C VAL A 197 -1.92 -6.40 9.38
N ALA A 198 -1.63 -6.28 8.07
CA ALA A 198 -0.88 -7.30 7.35
C ALA A 198 -0.04 -6.73 6.19
N PRO A 199 1.20 -7.18 5.99
CA PRO A 199 1.94 -7.02 4.75
C PRO A 199 1.49 -8.07 3.73
N ILE A 200 1.34 -7.66 2.45
CA ILE A 200 0.88 -8.54 1.37
C ILE A 200 1.86 -8.45 0.19
N HIS A 201 2.35 -9.59 -0.29
CA HIS A 201 3.07 -9.68 -1.55
C HIS A 201 2.08 -9.79 -2.71
N PRO A 202 2.12 -8.86 -3.68
CA PRO A 202 1.16 -8.82 -4.79
C PRO A 202 1.41 -9.84 -5.90
N GLY A 203 2.47 -10.66 -5.82
CA GLY A 203 3.00 -11.43 -6.93
C GLY A 203 3.96 -10.60 -7.80
N TRP A 204 4.47 -11.19 -8.88
CA TRP A 204 5.23 -10.46 -9.90
C TRP A 204 4.26 -9.99 -10.99
N VAL A 205 3.98 -8.69 -10.98
CA VAL A 205 2.83 -8.11 -11.69
C VAL A 205 3.29 -7.19 -12.83
N ARG A 206 2.65 -7.30 -14.00
CA ARG A 206 2.88 -6.45 -15.18
C ARG A 206 2.48 -5.00 -14.90
N THR A 207 3.43 -4.25 -14.38
CA THR A 207 3.39 -2.82 -14.09
C THR A 207 4.69 -2.18 -14.56
N ASP A 208 4.81 -0.87 -14.50
CA ASP A 208 6.08 -0.18 -14.81
C ASP A 208 7.25 -0.71 -13.95
N MET A 209 6.98 -1.11 -12.71
CA MET A 209 7.99 -1.68 -11.80
C MET A 209 8.32 -3.13 -12.13
N GLY A 210 7.32 -3.98 -12.37
CA GLY A 210 7.50 -5.41 -12.60
C GLY A 210 7.93 -5.76 -14.03
N GLY A 211 7.63 -4.87 -14.98
CA GLY A 211 7.94 -5.02 -16.39
C GLY A 211 7.00 -5.96 -17.14
N PRO A 212 7.17 -6.03 -18.48
CA PRO A 212 6.25 -6.77 -19.36
C PRO A 212 6.37 -8.30 -19.24
N ARG A 213 7.49 -8.79 -18.68
CA ARG A 213 7.74 -10.23 -18.51
C ARG A 213 7.16 -10.81 -17.23
N ALA A 214 6.50 -9.98 -16.41
CA ALA A 214 5.86 -10.45 -15.19
C ALA A 214 4.69 -11.39 -15.50
N ASP A 215 4.52 -12.40 -14.65
CA ASP A 215 3.56 -13.49 -14.89
C ASP A 215 2.11 -13.05 -14.72
N LEU A 216 1.87 -12.10 -13.82
CA LEU A 216 0.54 -11.73 -13.35
C LEU A 216 0.08 -10.41 -13.96
N ASP A 217 -1.20 -10.30 -14.33
CA ASP A 217 -1.80 -9.01 -14.63
C ASP A 217 -2.28 -8.29 -13.36
N PRO A 218 -2.41 -6.95 -13.39
CA PRO A 218 -2.83 -6.18 -12.24
C PRO A 218 -4.22 -6.57 -11.71
N ALA A 219 -5.15 -6.92 -12.57
CA ALA A 219 -6.53 -7.22 -12.17
C ALA A 219 -6.59 -8.50 -11.34
N THR A 220 -5.92 -9.56 -11.78
CA THR A 220 -5.82 -10.84 -11.06
C THR A 220 -5.12 -10.65 -9.71
N SER A 221 -3.98 -9.94 -9.69
CA SER A 221 -3.25 -9.64 -8.46
C SER A 221 -4.12 -8.91 -7.44
N VAL A 222 -4.78 -7.84 -7.86
CA VAL A 222 -5.60 -7.00 -6.98
C VAL A 222 -6.85 -7.73 -6.49
N ALA A 223 -7.50 -8.52 -7.34
CA ALA A 223 -8.62 -9.35 -6.91
C ALA A 223 -8.22 -10.33 -5.80
N GLY A 224 -7.03 -10.91 -5.90
CA GLY A 224 -6.47 -11.75 -4.86
C GLY A 224 -6.13 -10.98 -3.58
N ILE A 225 -5.42 -9.84 -3.70
CA ILE A 225 -5.10 -8.95 -2.57
C ILE A 225 -6.36 -8.57 -1.79
N ARG A 226 -7.44 -8.19 -2.49
CA ARG A 226 -8.72 -7.83 -1.87
C ARG A 226 -9.33 -8.98 -1.11
N LYS A 227 -9.30 -10.21 -1.66
CA LYS A 227 -9.74 -11.42 -0.94
C LYS A 227 -8.94 -11.66 0.34
N VAL A 228 -7.61 -11.42 0.31
CA VAL A 228 -6.77 -11.49 1.51
C VAL A 228 -7.19 -10.43 2.52
N ILE A 229 -7.39 -9.18 2.09
CA ILE A 229 -7.84 -8.08 2.94
C ILE A 229 -9.21 -8.43 3.57
N ASP A 230 -10.17 -8.89 2.78
CA ASP A 230 -11.51 -9.24 3.25
C ASP A 230 -11.53 -10.41 4.22
N GLY A 231 -10.62 -11.35 4.03
CA GLY A 231 -10.45 -12.50 4.89
C GLY A 231 -9.59 -12.28 6.14
N LEU A 232 -9.07 -11.05 6.38
CA LEU A 232 -8.27 -10.77 7.59
C LEU A 232 -9.14 -10.84 8.85
N ASP A 233 -8.62 -11.53 9.84
CA ASP A 233 -9.13 -11.66 11.19
C ASP A 233 -7.97 -11.56 12.21
N ALA A 234 -8.26 -11.73 13.49
CA ALA A 234 -7.26 -11.62 14.56
C ALA A 234 -6.14 -12.67 14.44
N ASP A 235 -6.45 -13.86 13.91
CA ASP A 235 -5.48 -14.96 13.79
C ASP A 235 -4.55 -14.77 12.58
N LYS A 236 -5.04 -14.09 11.55
CA LYS A 236 -4.31 -13.80 10.32
C LYS A 236 -3.54 -12.48 10.37
N ALA A 237 -3.96 -11.54 11.22
CA ALA A 237 -3.26 -10.26 11.40
C ALA A 237 -1.83 -10.48 11.89
N GLY A 238 -0.91 -9.68 11.38
CA GLY A 238 0.51 -9.78 11.73
C GLY A 238 1.25 -10.93 11.07
N ARG A 239 0.67 -11.60 10.07
CA ARG A 239 1.35 -12.59 9.22
C ARG A 239 1.63 -11.99 7.85
N PHE A 240 2.58 -12.56 7.12
CA PHE A 240 2.95 -12.13 5.77
C PHE A 240 2.22 -12.98 4.73
N TRP A 241 1.45 -12.34 3.86
CA TRP A 241 0.58 -13.04 2.90
C TRP A 241 1.04 -12.83 1.46
N MET A 242 0.85 -13.84 0.64
CA MET A 242 0.80 -13.71 -0.82
C MET A 242 -0.61 -13.28 -1.25
N TYR A 243 -0.73 -12.68 -2.42
CA TYR A 243 -2.02 -12.22 -2.98
C TYR A 243 -3.07 -13.34 -3.10
N ASP A 244 -2.66 -14.59 -3.21
CA ASP A 244 -3.53 -15.77 -3.32
C ASP A 244 -3.98 -16.36 -1.96
N GLY A 245 -3.57 -15.75 -0.86
CA GLY A 245 -3.87 -16.19 0.50
C GLY A 245 -2.86 -17.17 1.10
N THR A 246 -1.78 -17.50 0.40
CA THR A 246 -0.68 -18.30 0.94
C THR A 246 0.12 -17.50 1.97
N GLU A 247 0.36 -18.08 3.15
CA GLU A 247 1.26 -17.48 4.15
C GLU A 247 2.72 -17.62 3.70
N LEU A 248 3.46 -16.53 3.80
CA LEU A 248 4.89 -16.46 3.45
C LEU A 248 5.76 -16.41 4.71
N PRO A 249 6.92 -17.07 4.72
CA PRO A 249 7.90 -16.90 5.78
C PRO A 249 8.54 -15.50 5.71
N TRP A 250 8.97 -15.04 6.89
CA TRP A 250 9.67 -13.74 7.02
C TRP A 250 11.05 -13.67 6.38
#